data_754a26298f36a2821e742734623dfccb
#
_entry.id   754a26298f36a2821e742734623dfccb
#
_cell.length_a   1.000
_cell.length_b   1.000
_cell.length_c   1.000
_cell.angle_alpha   90.00
_cell.angle_beta   90.00
_cell.angle_gamma   90.00
#
_symmetry.space_group_name_H-M   'P 1'
#
loop_
_entity.id
_entity.type
_entity.pdbx_description
1 polymer ?
#
loop_
_entity_poly.entity_id
_entity_poly.type
_entity_poly.pdbx_seq_one_letter_code
_entity_poly.pdbx_strand_id
1 'polypeptide(L)'
;IKDRIIVVTGAASGIGRSLVKIFYKHGAKHVVSADVNMDGISKVAKEYGGSAMKCDVSREGDIAKVIRTTEREIGPISIFCSNAGIGHLGGIEVPNDDWQKIWEINLMSHVWAARHLVPLMEKRGEGYLLNTASAAGLLSQVGDASYSTTKHAAIGLGEWLAFSYAKKGIKVSMLCPQGVRTATVSYTHLTLPTNDQV
;
A
#
# COMPACT_ATOMS: atom_id res chain seq x y z
N ILE A 1 -14.20 -2.99 -10.50
CA ILE A 1 -14.21 -3.48 -9.09
C ILE A 1 -15.22 -4.62 -8.96
N LYS A 2 -16.37 -4.52 -9.61
CA LYS A 2 -17.40 -5.57 -9.60
C LYS A 2 -16.79 -6.92 -10.01
N ASP A 3 -17.09 -7.97 -9.24
CA ASP A 3 -16.65 -9.34 -9.44
C ASP A 3 -15.13 -9.57 -9.39
N ARG A 4 -14.35 -8.62 -8.86
CA ARG A 4 -12.89 -8.69 -8.74
C ARG A 4 -12.44 -9.26 -7.39
N ILE A 5 -11.33 -10.00 -7.41
CA ILE A 5 -10.60 -10.44 -6.20
C ILE A 5 -9.50 -9.42 -5.94
N ILE A 6 -9.46 -8.89 -4.73
CA ILE A 6 -8.63 -7.75 -4.34
C ILE A 6 -7.84 -8.10 -3.08
N VAL A 7 -6.57 -7.70 -3.04
CA VAL A 7 -5.74 -7.77 -1.83
C VAL A 7 -5.42 -6.36 -1.37
N VAL A 8 -5.53 -6.09 -0.07
CA VAL A 8 -5.16 -4.80 0.54
C VAL A 8 -4.21 -5.04 1.70
N THR A 9 -2.99 -4.49 1.62
CA THR A 9 -2.04 -4.49 2.74
C THR A 9 -2.25 -3.27 3.64
N GLY A 10 -1.92 -3.39 4.94
CA GLY A 10 -2.22 -2.33 5.91
C GLY A 10 -3.73 -2.14 6.13
N ALA A 11 -4.49 -3.23 6.02
CA ALA A 11 -5.94 -3.21 5.99
C ALA A 11 -6.61 -3.08 7.38
N ALA A 12 -5.85 -3.17 8.48
CA ALA A 12 -6.41 -3.11 9.82
C ALA A 12 -6.96 -1.73 10.20
N SER A 13 -6.48 -0.66 9.56
CA SER A 13 -6.84 0.71 9.93
C SER A 13 -6.75 1.70 8.75
N GLY A 14 -7.11 2.95 8.99
CA GLY A 14 -6.87 4.09 8.11
C GLY A 14 -7.34 3.90 6.67
N ILE A 15 -6.47 4.22 5.73
CA ILE A 15 -6.74 4.15 4.29
C ILE A 15 -7.02 2.71 3.86
N GLY A 16 -6.24 1.73 4.35
CA GLY A 16 -6.41 0.32 3.99
C GLY A 16 -7.80 -0.21 4.35
N ARG A 17 -8.27 0.04 5.59
CA ARG A 17 -9.62 -0.31 6.02
C ARG A 17 -10.69 0.37 5.17
N SER A 18 -10.47 1.65 4.83
CA SER A 18 -11.40 2.40 3.98
C SER A 18 -11.46 1.84 2.55
N LEU A 19 -10.33 1.39 2.01
CA LEU A 19 -10.26 0.70 0.71
C LEU A 19 -11.08 -0.60 0.74
N VAL A 20 -10.91 -1.43 1.78
CA VAL A 20 -11.70 -2.67 1.93
C VAL A 20 -13.19 -2.37 1.91
N LYS A 21 -13.64 -1.40 2.74
CA LYS A 21 -15.05 -0.95 2.78
C LYS A 21 -15.57 -0.52 1.41
N ILE A 22 -14.79 0.32 0.70
CA ILE A 22 -15.19 0.85 -0.61
C ILE A 22 -15.25 -0.27 -1.64
N PHE A 23 -14.30 -1.20 -1.66
CA PHE A 23 -14.31 -2.30 -2.62
C PHE A 23 -15.53 -3.20 -2.45
N TYR A 24 -15.91 -3.54 -1.22
CA TYR A 24 -17.15 -4.28 -0.98
C TYR A 24 -18.38 -3.49 -1.39
N LYS A 25 -18.46 -2.20 -1.05
CA LYS A 25 -19.57 -1.33 -1.47
C LYS A 25 -19.75 -1.32 -3.00
N HIS A 26 -18.67 -1.46 -3.76
CA HIS A 26 -18.67 -1.46 -5.22
C HIS A 26 -18.66 -2.87 -5.85
N GLY A 27 -19.05 -3.90 -5.08
CA GLY A 27 -19.31 -5.23 -5.60
C GLY A 27 -18.07 -6.09 -5.86
N ALA A 28 -16.96 -5.87 -5.13
CA ALA A 28 -15.84 -6.79 -5.18
C ALA A 28 -16.31 -8.22 -4.84
N LYS A 29 -15.85 -9.20 -5.60
CA LYS A 29 -16.16 -10.62 -5.33
C LYS A 29 -15.58 -11.08 -4.01
N HIS A 30 -14.34 -10.68 -3.75
CA HIS A 30 -13.63 -11.01 -2.51
C HIS A 30 -12.53 -10.01 -2.23
N VAL A 31 -12.35 -9.64 -0.96
CA VAL A 31 -11.23 -8.80 -0.52
C VAL A 31 -10.43 -9.53 0.56
N VAL A 32 -9.14 -9.67 0.33
CA VAL A 32 -8.19 -10.17 1.33
C VAL A 32 -7.61 -8.99 2.08
N SER A 33 -7.91 -8.89 3.36
CA SER A 33 -7.33 -7.91 4.27
C SER A 33 -6.03 -8.46 4.85
N ALA A 34 -4.90 -7.84 4.53
CA ALA A 34 -3.58 -8.27 4.98
C ALA A 34 -2.94 -7.21 5.90
N ASP A 35 -2.46 -7.64 7.09
CA ASP A 35 -1.83 -6.75 8.08
C ASP A 35 -1.04 -7.58 9.10
N VAL A 36 -0.12 -6.95 9.82
CA VAL A 36 0.52 -7.54 11.00
C VAL A 36 -0.46 -7.65 12.18
N ASN A 37 -1.43 -6.73 12.26
CA ASN A 37 -2.47 -6.70 13.28
C ASN A 37 -3.63 -7.64 12.91
N MET A 38 -3.49 -8.91 13.29
CA MET A 38 -4.47 -9.95 12.98
C MET A 38 -5.86 -9.65 13.57
N ASP A 39 -5.94 -9.11 14.78
CA ASP A 39 -7.21 -8.74 15.42
C ASP A 39 -7.92 -7.63 14.65
N GLY A 40 -7.15 -6.63 14.18
CA GLY A 40 -7.66 -5.53 13.37
C GLY A 40 -8.29 -6.03 12.08
N ILE A 41 -7.57 -6.84 11.30
CA ILE A 41 -8.09 -7.36 10.02
C ILE A 41 -9.21 -8.39 10.21
N SER A 42 -9.22 -9.14 11.30
CA SER A 42 -10.34 -10.03 11.63
C SER A 42 -11.63 -9.25 11.87
N LYS A 43 -11.56 -8.11 12.55
CA LYS A 43 -12.69 -7.18 12.71
C LYS A 43 -13.15 -6.61 11.36
N VAL A 44 -12.21 -6.20 10.52
CA VAL A 44 -12.50 -5.67 9.15
C VAL A 44 -13.18 -6.73 8.30
N ALA A 45 -12.67 -7.97 8.29
CA ALA A 45 -13.26 -9.07 7.56
C ALA A 45 -14.66 -9.44 8.08
N LYS A 46 -14.87 -9.39 9.41
CA LYS A 46 -16.19 -9.60 10.01
C LYS A 46 -17.18 -8.49 9.67
N GLU A 47 -16.73 -7.25 9.61
CA GLU A 47 -17.59 -6.07 9.36
C GLU A 47 -17.99 -5.94 7.89
N TYR A 48 -17.05 -6.17 6.97
CA TYR A 48 -17.25 -5.93 5.53
C TYR A 48 -17.26 -7.21 4.69
N GLY A 49 -16.85 -8.33 5.24
CA GLY A 49 -16.70 -9.60 4.52
C GLY A 49 -15.25 -9.88 4.10
N GLY A 50 -15.04 -11.01 3.42
CA GLY A 50 -13.74 -11.44 2.89
C GLY A 50 -12.91 -12.26 3.84
N SER A 51 -11.60 -12.22 3.68
CA SER A 51 -10.67 -12.97 4.51
C SER A 51 -9.58 -12.09 5.11
N ALA A 52 -9.05 -12.53 6.25
CA ALA A 52 -7.95 -11.90 6.97
C ALA A 52 -6.70 -12.79 6.85
N MET A 53 -5.57 -12.21 6.45
CA MET A 53 -4.29 -12.90 6.36
C MET A 53 -3.19 -12.09 7.07
N LYS A 54 -2.51 -12.70 8.06
CA LYS A 54 -1.37 -12.06 8.71
C LYS A 54 -0.24 -11.85 7.69
N CYS A 55 0.27 -10.63 7.62
CA CYS A 55 1.31 -10.25 6.68
C CYS A 55 2.17 -9.13 7.27
N ASP A 56 3.44 -9.40 7.47
CA ASP A 56 4.46 -8.39 7.69
C ASP A 56 5.06 -8.01 6.34
N VAL A 57 4.72 -6.83 5.84
CA VAL A 57 5.15 -6.37 4.53
C VAL A 57 6.64 -6.04 4.45
N SER A 58 7.36 -5.97 5.58
CA SER A 58 8.82 -5.90 5.61
C SER A 58 9.49 -7.24 5.25
N ARG A 59 8.70 -8.28 5.04
CA ARG A 59 9.16 -9.63 4.71
C ARG A 59 8.61 -10.09 3.36
N GLU A 60 9.49 -10.23 2.37
CA GLU A 60 9.08 -10.71 1.04
C GLU A 60 8.29 -12.04 1.10
N GLY A 61 8.70 -12.95 1.98
CA GLY A 61 8.06 -14.25 2.16
C GLY A 61 6.58 -14.18 2.56
N ASP A 62 6.22 -13.19 3.40
CA ASP A 62 4.84 -12.99 3.83
C ASP A 62 3.97 -12.45 2.68
N ILE A 63 4.46 -11.48 1.92
CA ILE A 63 3.79 -10.97 0.72
C ILE A 63 3.59 -12.10 -0.30
N ALA A 64 4.64 -12.85 -0.58
CA ALA A 64 4.58 -14.00 -1.48
C ALA A 64 3.58 -15.07 -1.00
N LYS A 65 3.49 -15.30 0.31
CA LYS A 65 2.50 -16.21 0.91
C LYS A 65 1.08 -15.70 0.69
N VAL A 66 0.80 -14.42 0.96
CA VAL A 66 -0.54 -13.83 0.73
C VAL A 66 -0.93 -13.97 -0.73
N ILE A 67 -0.04 -13.65 -1.67
CA ILE A 67 -0.29 -13.76 -3.11
C ILE A 67 -0.58 -15.22 -3.49
N ARG A 68 0.31 -16.16 -3.14
CA ARG A 68 0.15 -17.59 -3.49
C ARG A 68 -1.12 -18.19 -2.90
N THR A 69 -1.43 -17.89 -1.64
CA THR A 69 -2.62 -18.40 -0.97
C THR A 69 -3.89 -17.86 -1.63
N THR A 70 -3.92 -16.55 -1.93
CA THR A 70 -5.08 -15.94 -2.60
C THR A 70 -5.30 -16.53 -3.99
N GLU A 71 -4.24 -16.61 -4.81
CA GLU A 71 -4.31 -17.16 -6.18
C GLU A 71 -4.79 -18.60 -6.19
N ARG A 72 -4.34 -19.43 -5.23
CA ARG A 72 -4.68 -20.86 -5.16
C ARG A 72 -6.06 -21.13 -4.58
N GLU A 73 -6.44 -20.44 -3.50
CA GLU A 73 -7.60 -20.81 -2.68
C GLU A 73 -8.83 -19.94 -2.95
N ILE A 74 -8.63 -18.71 -3.42
CA ILE A 74 -9.72 -17.75 -3.65
C ILE A 74 -9.90 -17.51 -5.15
N GLY A 75 -8.78 -17.33 -5.86
CA GLY A 75 -8.75 -17.14 -7.30
C GLY A 75 -7.80 -16.00 -7.73
N PRO A 76 -7.80 -15.66 -9.02
CA PRO A 76 -6.84 -14.73 -9.60
C PRO A 76 -7.01 -13.31 -9.01
N ILE A 77 -5.92 -12.76 -8.48
CA ILE A 77 -5.88 -11.41 -7.94
C ILE A 77 -5.99 -10.41 -9.09
N SER A 78 -7.10 -9.68 -9.13
CA SER A 78 -7.33 -8.64 -10.14
C SER A 78 -6.69 -7.30 -9.74
N ILE A 79 -6.70 -6.98 -8.44
CA ILE A 79 -6.18 -5.72 -7.90
C ILE A 79 -5.34 -6.04 -6.66
N PHE A 80 -4.13 -5.52 -6.60
CA PHE A 80 -3.31 -5.57 -5.40
C PHE A 80 -3.00 -4.14 -4.92
N CYS A 81 -3.40 -3.85 -3.67
CA CYS A 81 -3.20 -2.55 -3.04
C CYS A 81 -2.02 -2.65 -2.07
N SER A 82 -0.84 -2.23 -2.51
CA SER A 82 0.32 -2.00 -1.64
C SER A 82 0.10 -0.71 -0.86
N ASN A 83 -0.57 -0.83 0.30
CA ASN A 83 -1.00 0.33 1.08
C ASN A 83 -0.32 0.44 2.45
N ALA A 84 0.18 -0.64 3.01
CA ALA A 84 0.92 -0.60 4.28
C ALA A 84 2.09 0.40 4.18
N GLY A 85 2.27 1.18 5.23
CA GLY A 85 3.34 2.17 5.29
C GLY A 85 3.48 2.75 6.70
N ILE A 86 4.67 3.24 7.01
CA ILE A 86 5.00 3.91 8.27
C ILE A 86 5.66 5.26 7.99
N GLY A 87 5.55 6.20 8.95
CA GLY A 87 6.36 7.40 9.04
C GLY A 87 7.43 7.25 10.12
N HIS A 88 8.47 8.05 10.03
CA HIS A 88 9.51 8.15 11.04
C HIS A 88 10.03 9.58 11.10
N LEU A 89 9.69 10.31 12.16
CA LEU A 89 10.14 11.70 12.31
C LEU A 89 11.66 11.75 12.51
N GLY A 90 12.30 12.69 11.85
CA GLY A 90 13.73 12.95 11.95
C GLY A 90 14.36 13.33 10.62
N GLY A 91 15.58 13.84 10.68
CA GLY A 91 16.39 14.24 9.55
C GLY A 91 17.38 13.16 9.13
N ILE A 92 18.59 13.60 8.76
CA ILE A 92 19.68 12.70 8.34
C ILE A 92 20.31 11.94 9.50
N GLU A 93 20.05 12.35 10.74
CA GLU A 93 20.54 11.75 11.98
C GLU A 93 19.78 10.48 12.39
N VAL A 94 18.66 10.15 11.71
CA VAL A 94 17.89 8.92 11.97
C VAL A 94 18.80 7.70 11.81
N PRO A 95 18.79 6.73 12.76
CA PRO A 95 19.62 5.55 12.70
C PRO A 95 19.41 4.71 11.42
N ASN A 96 20.46 4.04 10.97
CA ASN A 96 20.42 3.21 9.76
C ASN A 96 19.35 2.12 9.82
N ASP A 97 19.13 1.51 10.98
CA ASP A 97 18.11 0.45 11.14
C ASP A 97 16.69 0.98 10.90
N ASP A 98 16.41 2.22 11.32
CA ASP A 98 15.12 2.86 11.08
C ASP A 98 14.98 3.26 9.60
N TRP A 99 16.07 3.74 8.96
CA TRP A 99 16.11 3.95 7.51
C TRP A 99 15.84 2.66 6.75
N GLN A 100 16.46 1.56 7.14
CA GLN A 100 16.27 0.26 6.50
C GLN A 100 14.83 -0.24 6.67
N LYS A 101 14.29 -0.13 7.88
CA LYS A 101 12.94 -0.56 8.19
C LYS A 101 11.88 0.20 7.38
N ILE A 102 12.01 1.54 7.31
CA ILE A 102 11.05 2.33 6.52
C ILE A 102 11.20 2.06 5.02
N TRP A 103 12.42 1.80 4.54
CA TRP A 103 12.70 1.41 3.17
C TRP A 103 12.03 0.09 2.80
N GLU A 104 12.15 -0.92 3.65
CA GLU A 104 11.51 -2.22 3.45
C GLU A 104 9.99 -2.11 3.42
N ILE A 105 9.40 -1.38 4.34
CA ILE A 105 7.95 -1.25 4.46
C ILE A 105 7.37 -0.37 3.36
N ASN A 106 7.94 0.82 3.11
CA ASN A 106 7.33 1.81 2.23
C ASN A 106 7.69 1.64 0.75
N LEU A 107 8.77 0.93 0.43
CA LEU A 107 9.24 0.72 -0.95
C LEU A 107 9.35 -0.75 -1.32
N MET A 108 10.18 -1.53 -0.59
CA MET A 108 10.46 -2.91 -1.00
C MET A 108 9.21 -3.77 -0.99
N SER A 109 8.25 -3.50 -0.12
CA SER A 109 6.95 -4.17 -0.13
C SER A 109 6.23 -4.06 -1.48
N HIS A 110 6.31 -2.90 -2.13
CA HIS A 110 5.75 -2.66 -3.47
C HIS A 110 6.53 -3.44 -4.55
N VAL A 111 7.86 -3.44 -4.42
CA VAL A 111 8.75 -4.22 -5.32
C VAL A 111 8.43 -5.71 -5.23
N TRP A 112 8.33 -6.25 -4.02
CA TRP A 112 8.05 -7.67 -3.80
C TRP A 112 6.65 -8.07 -4.27
N ALA A 113 5.65 -7.22 -4.01
CA ALA A 113 4.30 -7.45 -4.54
C ALA A 113 4.30 -7.52 -6.07
N ALA A 114 4.94 -6.56 -6.74
CA ALA A 114 5.06 -6.56 -8.19
C ALA A 114 5.85 -7.76 -8.71
N ARG A 115 6.98 -8.12 -8.08
CA ARG A 115 7.82 -9.28 -8.44
C ARG A 115 7.04 -10.59 -8.49
N HIS A 116 6.19 -10.82 -7.49
CA HIS A 116 5.42 -12.07 -7.41
C HIS A 116 4.13 -12.06 -8.22
N LEU A 117 3.54 -10.88 -8.47
CA LEU A 117 2.22 -10.80 -9.07
C LEU A 117 2.24 -10.45 -10.56
N VAL A 118 3.17 -9.60 -11.01
CA VAL A 118 3.26 -9.18 -12.41
C VAL A 118 3.37 -10.38 -13.36
N PRO A 119 4.21 -11.42 -13.14
CA PRO A 119 4.27 -12.56 -14.05
C PRO A 119 2.93 -13.31 -14.18
N LEU A 120 2.13 -13.34 -13.11
CA LEU A 120 0.80 -13.96 -13.12
C LEU A 120 -0.21 -13.11 -13.89
N MET A 121 -0.16 -11.79 -13.70
CA MET A 121 -1.00 -10.83 -14.42
C MET A 121 -0.66 -10.80 -15.92
N GLU A 122 0.63 -10.86 -16.30
CA GLU A 122 1.04 -10.92 -17.70
C GLU A 122 0.45 -12.16 -18.43
N LYS A 123 0.51 -13.34 -17.79
CA LYS A 123 -0.10 -14.56 -18.36
C LYS A 123 -1.59 -14.41 -18.61
N ARG A 124 -2.29 -13.59 -17.80
CA ARG A 124 -3.73 -13.34 -17.95
C ARG A 124 -4.04 -12.20 -18.90
N GLY A 125 -3.05 -11.37 -19.23
CA GLY A 125 -3.24 -10.15 -20.01
C GLY A 125 -4.01 -9.06 -19.27
N GLU A 126 -4.20 -9.18 -17.94
CA GLU A 126 -4.87 -8.18 -17.12
C GLU A 126 -4.33 -8.14 -15.68
N GLY A 127 -4.33 -6.95 -15.09
CA GLY A 127 -3.98 -6.75 -13.69
C GLY A 127 -4.00 -5.28 -13.30
N TYR A 128 -4.07 -5.02 -12.01
CA TYR A 128 -4.03 -3.66 -11.47
C TYR A 128 -3.20 -3.60 -10.18
N LEU A 129 -2.19 -2.74 -10.16
CA LEU A 129 -1.41 -2.43 -8.97
C LEU A 129 -1.79 -1.03 -8.49
N LEU A 130 -2.32 -0.93 -7.27
CA LEU A 130 -2.60 0.34 -6.59
C LEU A 130 -1.57 0.54 -5.48
N ASN A 131 -0.67 1.49 -5.63
CA ASN A 131 0.38 1.76 -4.67
C ASN A 131 0.07 3.04 -3.88
N THR A 132 0.06 2.96 -2.56
CA THR A 132 -0.11 4.13 -1.70
C THR A 132 1.24 4.79 -1.44
N ALA A 133 1.50 5.86 -2.16
CA ALA A 133 2.61 6.77 -1.91
C ALA A 133 2.21 7.86 -0.88
N SER A 134 2.42 9.10 -1.19
CA SER A 134 2.03 10.28 -0.39
C SER A 134 2.23 11.54 -1.23
N ALA A 135 1.61 12.64 -0.87
CA ALA A 135 2.00 13.97 -1.35
C ALA A 135 3.48 14.26 -1.03
N ALA A 136 4.02 13.69 0.06
CA ALA A 136 5.44 13.74 0.40
C ALA A 136 6.37 13.04 -0.60
N GLY A 137 5.81 12.29 -1.54
CA GLY A 137 6.56 11.71 -2.67
C GLY A 137 6.55 12.58 -3.93
N LEU A 138 5.71 13.61 -3.98
CA LEU A 138 5.65 14.62 -5.05
C LEU A 138 6.32 15.92 -4.61
N LEU A 139 6.20 16.22 -3.32
CA LEU A 139 6.80 17.34 -2.61
C LEU A 139 7.61 16.76 -1.46
N SER A 140 8.48 17.53 -0.81
CA SER A 140 9.17 17.03 0.39
C SER A 140 8.41 17.40 1.65
N GLN A 141 8.36 16.48 2.61
CA GLN A 141 7.87 16.75 3.96
C GLN A 141 9.06 17.09 4.86
N VAL A 142 9.12 18.32 5.32
CA VAL A 142 10.15 18.76 6.27
C VAL A 142 9.97 18.00 7.59
N GLY A 143 11.07 17.52 8.18
CA GLY A 143 11.07 16.79 9.46
C GLY A 143 10.83 15.28 9.35
N ASP A 144 10.77 14.73 8.13
CA ASP A 144 10.74 13.28 7.91
C ASP A 144 11.50 12.91 6.62
N ALA A 145 12.82 12.86 6.73
CA ALA A 145 13.71 12.64 5.59
C ALA A 145 13.53 11.24 4.98
N SER A 146 13.48 10.21 5.82
CA SER A 146 13.35 8.82 5.39
C SER A 146 12.00 8.55 4.73
N TYR A 147 10.93 9.08 5.28
CA TYR A 147 9.59 8.97 4.70
C TYR A 147 9.51 9.63 3.32
N SER A 148 9.94 10.90 3.22
CA SER A 148 9.91 11.62 1.95
C SER A 148 10.72 10.89 0.88
N THR A 149 11.92 10.42 1.23
CA THR A 149 12.78 9.66 0.31
C THR A 149 12.09 8.38 -0.18
N THR A 150 11.52 7.59 0.74
CA THR A 150 10.86 6.33 0.37
C THR A 150 9.58 6.55 -0.45
N LYS A 151 8.84 7.64 -0.19
CA LYS A 151 7.64 7.96 -0.96
C LYS A 151 7.95 8.50 -2.37
N HIS A 152 9.05 9.22 -2.58
CA HIS A 152 9.56 9.56 -3.91
C HIS A 152 9.99 8.30 -4.67
N ALA A 153 10.74 7.41 -4.02
CA ALA A 153 11.15 6.14 -4.62
C ALA A 153 9.96 5.27 -5.02
N ALA A 154 8.90 5.23 -4.21
CA ALA A 154 7.67 4.50 -4.54
C ALA A 154 6.96 5.07 -5.77
N ILE A 155 6.97 6.40 -5.97
CA ILE A 155 6.41 7.02 -7.19
C ILE A 155 7.23 6.62 -8.40
N GLY A 156 8.56 6.75 -8.35
CA GLY A 156 9.44 6.35 -9.45
C GLY A 156 9.27 4.87 -9.83
N LEU A 157 9.11 3.98 -8.85
CA LEU A 157 8.78 2.58 -9.10
C LEU A 157 7.43 2.43 -9.80
N GLY A 158 6.40 3.17 -9.34
CA GLY A 158 5.06 3.11 -9.91
C GLY A 158 5.03 3.58 -11.36
N GLU A 159 5.73 4.65 -11.69
CA GLU A 159 5.90 5.15 -13.06
C GLU A 159 6.61 4.12 -13.95
N TRP A 160 7.73 3.57 -13.46
CA TRP A 160 8.46 2.55 -14.20
C TRP A 160 7.58 1.33 -14.49
N LEU A 161 6.84 0.83 -13.50
CA LEU A 161 5.90 -0.29 -13.69
C LEU A 161 4.80 0.05 -14.69
N ALA A 162 4.22 1.26 -14.62
CA ALA A 162 3.19 1.70 -15.54
C ALA A 162 3.66 1.69 -16.99
N PHE A 163 4.84 2.26 -17.28
CA PHE A 163 5.41 2.27 -18.62
C PHE A 163 5.80 0.88 -19.11
N SER A 164 6.42 0.08 -18.25
CA SER A 164 6.95 -1.23 -18.63
C SER A 164 5.87 -2.27 -18.94
N TYR A 165 4.72 -2.19 -18.27
CA TYR A 165 3.69 -3.22 -18.32
C TYR A 165 2.35 -2.79 -18.92
N ALA A 166 2.18 -1.53 -19.34
CA ALA A 166 0.93 -1.04 -19.93
C ALA A 166 0.48 -1.88 -21.14
N LYS A 167 1.40 -2.18 -22.07
CA LYS A 167 1.13 -2.99 -23.26
C LYS A 167 0.82 -4.46 -22.94
N LYS A 168 1.06 -4.91 -21.72
CA LYS A 168 0.80 -6.26 -21.21
C LYS A 168 -0.53 -6.35 -20.44
N GLY A 169 -1.35 -5.30 -20.51
CA GLY A 169 -2.65 -5.25 -19.87
C GLY A 169 -2.60 -4.97 -18.35
N ILE A 170 -1.44 -4.59 -17.80
CA ILE A 170 -1.30 -4.26 -16.38
C ILE A 170 -1.37 -2.75 -16.18
N LYS A 171 -2.31 -2.33 -15.35
CA LYS A 171 -2.48 -0.93 -14.96
C LYS A 171 -1.83 -0.67 -13.60
N VAL A 172 -1.24 0.50 -13.46
CA VAL A 172 -0.63 0.94 -12.19
C VAL A 172 -1.15 2.33 -11.87
N SER A 173 -1.52 2.54 -10.61
CA SER A 173 -1.88 3.86 -10.09
C SER A 173 -1.21 4.12 -8.76
N MET A 174 -0.87 5.39 -8.55
CA MET A 174 -0.31 5.88 -7.31
C MET A 174 -1.37 6.70 -6.57
N LEU A 175 -1.69 6.29 -5.35
CA LEU A 175 -2.50 7.07 -4.42
C LEU A 175 -1.55 7.97 -3.62
N CYS A 176 -1.68 9.29 -3.79
CA CYS A 176 -0.80 10.28 -3.15
C CYS A 176 -1.59 11.15 -2.16
N PRO A 177 -2.03 10.61 -1.02
CA PRO A 177 -2.81 11.37 -0.06
C PRO A 177 -1.97 12.45 0.60
N GLN A 178 -2.62 13.55 0.98
CA GLN A 178 -2.12 14.53 1.95
C GLN A 178 -2.47 14.07 3.37
N GLY A 179 -2.49 14.98 4.34
CA GLY A 179 -2.85 14.67 5.72
C GLY A 179 -4.23 14.03 5.86
N VAL A 180 -4.26 12.71 5.96
CA VAL A 180 -5.49 11.94 6.24
C VAL A 180 -5.50 11.57 7.71
N ARG A 181 -6.61 11.79 8.40
CA ARG A 181 -6.76 11.36 9.80
C ARG A 181 -6.69 9.83 9.87
N THR A 182 -5.54 9.32 10.27
CA THR A 182 -5.27 7.90 10.49
C THR A 182 -4.52 7.75 11.82
N ALA A 183 -4.38 6.54 12.34
CA ALA A 183 -3.58 6.29 13.54
C ALA A 183 -2.13 6.77 13.40
N THR A 184 -1.59 6.82 12.19
CA THR A 184 -0.23 7.31 11.89
C THR A 184 -0.14 8.84 11.95
N VAL A 185 -1.24 9.58 11.77
CA VAL A 185 -1.28 11.06 11.66
C VAL A 185 -2.00 11.70 12.85
N SER A 186 -2.36 10.95 13.88
CA SER A 186 -3.21 11.41 14.99
C SER A 186 -2.61 12.54 15.85
N TYR A 187 -1.34 12.91 15.66
CA TYR A 187 -0.64 13.87 16.52
C TYR A 187 0.05 15.02 15.80
N THR A 188 -0.09 15.16 14.50
CA THR A 188 0.42 16.33 13.80
C THR A 188 -0.69 17.39 13.73
N HIS A 189 -0.55 18.45 14.50
CA HIS A 189 -1.20 19.71 14.19
C HIS A 189 -0.67 20.18 12.85
N LEU A 190 -1.40 19.91 11.78
CA LEU A 190 -1.22 20.57 10.49
C LEU A 190 -1.76 22.01 10.63
N THR A 191 -1.09 22.84 11.42
CA THR A 191 -1.09 24.27 11.19
C THR A 191 -0.15 24.48 10.01
N LEU A 192 -0.70 24.64 8.81
CA LEU A 192 0.03 25.31 7.75
C LEU A 192 0.50 26.64 8.33
N PRO A 193 1.79 27.02 8.25
CA PRO A 193 2.17 28.37 8.54
C PRO A 193 1.40 29.24 7.55
N THR A 194 0.42 29.99 8.04
CA THR A 194 -0.11 31.13 7.34
C THR A 194 1.05 32.11 7.25
N ASN A 195 1.68 32.17 6.10
CA ASN A 195 2.59 33.26 5.79
C ASN A 195 1.75 34.53 5.64
N ASP A 196 1.45 35.16 6.76
CA ASP A 196 1.09 36.57 6.80
C ASP A 196 2.40 37.39 6.80
N GLN A 197 3.11 37.38 5.67
CA GLN A 197 4.15 38.37 5.37
C GLN A 197 4.39 38.44 3.87
N VAL A 198 3.62 39.25 3.18
CA VAL A 198 4.09 40.16 2.13
C VAL A 198 3.46 41.48 2.35
#